data_4b5587554d45df3302265d3c7817d98a
#
_entry.id   4b5587554d45df3302265d3c7817d98a
#
_cell.length_a   1.000
_cell.length_b   1.000
_cell.length_c   1.000
_cell.angle_alpha   90.00
_cell.angle_beta   90.00
_cell.angle_gamma   90.00
#
_symmetry.space_group_name_H-M   'P 1'
#
loop_
_entity.id
_entity.type
_entity.pdbx_description
1 polymer ?
#
loop_
_entity_poly.entity_id
_entity_poly.type
_entity_poly.pdbx_seq_one_letter_code
_entity_poly.pdbx_strand_id
1 'polypeptide(L)'
;MKKVTKAVIPAAGLGTRVLPATKALPKEMLTIVDKPSLQYIVEELVASGITDILIITGRNKNSIEDHFDFSYELENTLKNDHKSELLNKVSHISNMANIYYVRQNMPLGLGHAILKAKSFIGDEPFVIALGDDIIYNPEKPVAKQMIEKYELYGKSMIGCQEVAKEDVSKYGIAKLGNKLDEATYQMSDFLEKPSVNDAPSRTACLGRYLLSGKVFKYLEETKPGKNGEIQLTDGILAMMRDNEEVLAYNFIGKRYDIGSKFGLLKANIEFGLRNEETKEDIKEYLKKLDIKKI
;
A
#
# COMPACT_ATOMS: atom_id res chain seq x y z
N MET A 1 -2.93 -8.22 -23.95
CA MET A 1 -2.10 -7.68 -22.84
C MET A 1 -1.70 -8.78 -21.88
N LYS A 2 -0.55 -8.65 -21.19
CA LYS A 2 -0.20 -9.57 -20.10
C LYS A 2 -1.14 -9.33 -18.92
N LYS A 3 -1.60 -10.40 -18.28
CA LYS A 3 -2.46 -10.33 -17.10
C LYS A 3 -1.65 -9.82 -15.90
N VAL A 4 -2.26 -9.03 -15.04
CA VAL A 4 -1.65 -8.53 -13.81
C VAL A 4 -1.93 -9.54 -12.69
N THR A 5 -0.92 -10.32 -12.29
CA THR A 5 -1.05 -11.36 -11.26
C THR A 5 -0.03 -11.19 -10.13
N LYS A 6 0.91 -10.24 -10.27
CA LYS A 6 1.98 -10.00 -9.31
C LYS A 6 1.82 -8.67 -8.60
N ALA A 7 2.18 -8.64 -7.34
CA ALA A 7 2.28 -7.40 -6.57
C ALA A 7 3.57 -7.32 -5.76
N VAL A 8 3.95 -6.09 -5.41
CA VAL A 8 5.11 -5.77 -4.58
C VAL A 8 4.67 -4.88 -3.43
N ILE A 9 5.00 -5.27 -2.20
CA ILE A 9 4.73 -4.49 -1.00
C ILE A 9 6.05 -4.05 -0.37
N PRO A 10 6.44 -2.77 -0.48
CA PRO A 10 7.62 -2.26 0.22
C PRO A 10 7.32 -2.08 1.71
N ALA A 11 7.98 -2.88 2.55
CA ALA A 11 7.82 -2.92 4.00
C ALA A 11 9.17 -2.75 4.76
N ALA A 12 10.21 -2.22 4.10
CA ALA A 12 11.55 -2.08 4.67
C ALA A 12 11.75 -0.80 5.53
N GLY A 13 10.77 0.11 5.57
CA GLY A 13 10.87 1.39 6.26
C GLY A 13 11.00 1.26 7.78
N LEU A 14 11.67 2.22 8.43
CA LEU A 14 11.95 2.21 9.88
C LEU A 14 10.75 2.58 10.76
N GLY A 15 9.68 3.16 10.20
CA GLY A 15 8.47 3.50 10.95
C GLY A 15 8.64 4.61 12.00
N THR A 16 9.56 5.54 11.81
CA THR A 16 9.92 6.56 12.83
C THR A 16 8.77 7.47 13.25
N ARG A 17 7.78 7.69 12.39
CA ARG A 17 6.60 8.54 12.68
C ARG A 17 5.70 8.00 13.79
N VAL A 18 5.74 6.68 14.05
CA VAL A 18 4.91 6.00 15.06
C VAL A 18 5.72 5.44 16.22
N LEU A 19 6.93 5.93 16.43
CA LEU A 19 7.70 5.65 17.64
C LEU A 19 6.95 6.14 18.89
N PRO A 20 7.09 5.41 20.05
CA PRO A 20 7.98 4.28 20.31
C PRO A 20 7.43 2.90 19.92
N ALA A 21 6.18 2.78 19.45
CA ALA A 21 5.54 1.49 19.13
C ALA A 21 6.37 0.66 18.13
N THR A 22 6.99 1.32 17.17
CA THR A 22 7.79 0.68 16.12
C THR A 22 9.27 0.44 16.48
N LYS A 23 9.64 0.59 17.76
CA LYS A 23 11.02 0.28 18.20
C LYS A 23 11.38 -1.19 17.97
N ALA A 24 10.45 -2.09 18.25
CA ALA A 24 10.63 -3.54 18.12
C ALA A 24 9.63 -4.21 17.17
N LEU A 25 8.55 -3.52 16.81
CA LEU A 25 7.51 -4.04 15.93
C LEU A 25 7.51 -3.27 14.59
N PRO A 26 7.47 -3.97 13.44
CA PRO A 26 7.25 -3.32 12.15
C PRO A 26 5.98 -2.47 12.16
N LYS A 27 6.01 -1.29 11.55
CA LYS A 27 4.79 -0.46 11.44
C LYS A 27 3.66 -1.18 10.70
N GLU A 28 4.02 -2.05 9.78
CA GLU A 28 3.13 -2.87 8.98
C GLU A 28 2.41 -3.96 9.80
N MET A 29 2.94 -4.26 11.01
CA MET A 29 2.36 -5.20 11.98
C MET A 29 1.57 -4.50 13.10
N LEU A 30 1.44 -3.18 13.08
CA LEU A 30 0.52 -2.47 13.96
C LEU A 30 -0.91 -2.89 13.63
N THR A 31 -1.66 -3.29 14.65
CA THR A 31 -2.99 -3.85 14.48
C THR A 31 -4.05 -2.78 14.24
N ILE A 32 -5.01 -3.14 13.42
CA ILE A 32 -6.28 -2.43 13.28
C ILE A 32 -7.36 -3.41 13.70
N VAL A 33 -7.94 -3.16 14.87
CA VAL A 33 -8.81 -4.08 15.61
C VAL A 33 -8.05 -5.39 15.92
N ASP A 34 -8.24 -6.43 15.16
CA ASP A 34 -7.74 -7.79 15.38
C ASP A 34 -6.70 -8.27 14.35
N LYS A 35 -6.47 -7.46 13.28
CA LYS A 35 -5.56 -7.84 12.20
C LYS A 35 -4.39 -6.86 12.04
N PRO A 36 -3.17 -7.33 11.73
CA PRO A 36 -2.09 -6.45 11.30
C PRO A 36 -2.49 -5.67 10.05
N SER A 37 -2.03 -4.42 9.98
CA SER A 37 -2.35 -3.53 8.86
C SER A 37 -1.92 -4.10 7.49
N LEU A 38 -0.81 -4.83 7.45
CA LEU A 38 -0.32 -5.47 6.24
C LEU A 38 -1.28 -6.55 5.71
N GLN A 39 -2.00 -7.25 6.58
CA GLN A 39 -2.97 -8.26 6.18
C GLN A 39 -4.12 -7.64 5.37
N TYR A 40 -4.61 -6.45 5.73
CA TYR A 40 -5.63 -5.74 4.93
C TYR A 40 -5.14 -5.44 3.50
N ILE A 41 -3.85 -5.13 3.34
CA ILE A 41 -3.25 -4.86 2.03
C ILE A 41 -3.13 -6.15 1.21
N VAL A 42 -2.72 -7.25 1.83
CA VAL A 42 -2.66 -8.56 1.18
C VAL A 42 -4.06 -9.02 0.77
N GLU A 43 -5.06 -8.91 1.67
CA GLU A 43 -6.47 -9.22 1.38
C GLU A 43 -7.01 -8.40 0.19
N GLU A 44 -6.69 -7.10 0.10
CA GLU A 44 -7.05 -6.25 -1.04
C GLU A 44 -6.46 -6.78 -2.35
N LEU A 45 -5.18 -7.12 -2.35
CA LEU A 45 -4.48 -7.63 -3.53
C LEU A 45 -5.04 -8.97 -3.99
N VAL A 46 -5.27 -9.91 -3.06
CA VAL A 46 -5.87 -11.22 -3.34
C VAL A 46 -7.29 -11.06 -3.91
N ALA A 47 -8.12 -10.21 -3.31
CA ALA A 47 -9.46 -9.90 -3.80
C ALA A 47 -9.44 -9.21 -5.19
N SER A 48 -8.29 -8.65 -5.59
CA SER A 48 -8.07 -8.05 -6.90
C SER A 48 -7.59 -9.04 -7.96
N GLY A 49 -7.36 -10.31 -7.58
CA GLY A 49 -6.89 -11.37 -8.48
C GLY A 49 -5.37 -11.52 -8.57
N ILE A 50 -4.63 -10.92 -7.63
CA ILE A 50 -3.19 -11.14 -7.47
C ILE A 50 -2.94 -12.49 -6.81
N THR A 51 -2.03 -13.27 -7.36
CA THR A 51 -1.67 -14.62 -6.89
C THR A 51 -0.29 -14.66 -6.24
N ASP A 52 0.62 -13.78 -6.66
CA ASP A 52 2.01 -13.79 -6.25
C ASP A 52 2.40 -12.42 -5.69
N ILE A 53 2.78 -12.38 -4.42
CA ILE A 53 3.08 -11.15 -3.70
C ILE A 53 4.52 -11.18 -3.19
N LEU A 54 5.34 -10.22 -3.59
CA LEU A 54 6.67 -10.03 -3.05
C LEU A 54 6.66 -8.93 -1.98
N ILE A 55 6.99 -9.28 -0.76
CA ILE A 55 7.16 -8.33 0.34
C ILE A 55 8.64 -7.98 0.46
N ILE A 56 8.96 -6.70 0.34
CA ILE A 56 10.32 -6.20 0.49
C ILE A 56 10.53 -5.82 1.93
N THR A 57 11.22 -6.69 2.67
CA THR A 57 11.47 -6.52 4.11
C THR A 57 12.79 -5.81 4.38
N GLY A 58 12.98 -5.38 5.63
CA GLY A 58 14.23 -4.83 6.15
C GLY A 58 14.76 -5.65 7.32
N ARG A 59 15.71 -5.06 8.04
CA ARG A 59 16.19 -5.65 9.29
C ARG A 59 15.09 -5.62 10.37
N ASN A 60 15.01 -6.66 11.21
CA ASN A 60 14.05 -6.80 12.31
C ASN A 60 12.57 -6.80 11.86
N LYS A 61 12.27 -7.46 10.73
CA LYS A 61 10.91 -7.56 10.17
C LYS A 61 10.38 -9.01 10.19
N ASN A 62 10.97 -9.93 10.95
CA ASN A 62 10.62 -11.35 10.96
C ASN A 62 9.13 -11.59 11.29
N SER A 63 8.52 -10.77 12.15
CA SER A 63 7.10 -10.88 12.45
C SER A 63 6.16 -10.69 11.24
N ILE A 64 6.65 -10.11 10.13
CA ILE A 64 5.92 -10.08 8.86
C ILE A 64 5.92 -11.49 8.23
N GLU A 65 7.08 -12.14 8.23
CA GLU A 65 7.26 -13.49 7.69
C GLU A 65 6.45 -14.47 8.53
N ASP A 66 6.65 -14.46 9.87
CA ASP A 66 5.95 -15.32 10.83
C ASP A 66 4.42 -15.19 10.74
N HIS A 67 3.88 -14.00 10.39
CA HIS A 67 2.45 -13.79 10.31
C HIS A 67 1.78 -14.52 9.13
N PHE A 68 2.46 -14.62 8.01
CA PHE A 68 1.95 -15.27 6.80
C PHE A 68 2.41 -16.72 6.65
N ASP A 69 3.31 -17.18 7.52
CA ASP A 69 3.78 -18.55 7.53
C ASP A 69 2.84 -19.48 8.33
N PHE A 70 2.95 -20.77 8.05
CA PHE A 70 2.23 -21.80 8.79
C PHE A 70 2.77 -21.92 10.22
N SER A 71 1.89 -21.80 11.22
CA SER A 71 2.24 -21.93 12.63
C SER A 71 1.87 -23.31 13.18
N TYR A 72 2.77 -24.28 13.04
CA TYR A 72 2.53 -25.69 13.39
C TYR A 72 2.03 -25.86 14.84
N GLU A 73 2.68 -25.24 15.82
CA GLU A 73 2.32 -25.39 17.23
C GLU A 73 0.94 -24.79 17.54
N LEU A 74 0.67 -23.57 17.04
CA LEU A 74 -0.61 -22.89 17.23
C LEU A 74 -1.74 -23.67 16.57
N GLU A 75 -1.59 -24.04 15.30
CA GLU A 75 -2.64 -24.70 14.54
C GLU A 75 -2.96 -26.09 15.10
N ASN A 76 -1.94 -26.87 15.52
CA ASN A 76 -2.17 -28.14 16.20
C ASN A 76 -2.84 -27.96 17.56
N THR A 77 -2.49 -26.93 18.34
CA THR A 77 -3.17 -26.65 19.60
C THR A 77 -4.63 -26.34 19.38
N LEU A 78 -4.95 -25.44 18.42
CA LEU A 78 -6.33 -25.09 18.08
C LEU A 78 -7.13 -26.30 17.59
N LYS A 79 -6.51 -27.17 16.80
CA LYS A 79 -7.11 -28.42 16.33
C LYS A 79 -7.43 -29.39 17.48
N ASN A 80 -6.48 -29.58 18.39
CA ASN A 80 -6.64 -30.47 19.54
C ASN A 80 -7.68 -29.95 20.54
N ASP A 81 -7.77 -28.62 20.68
CA ASP A 81 -8.76 -27.94 21.51
C ASP A 81 -10.15 -27.84 20.85
N HIS A 82 -10.32 -28.39 19.64
CA HIS A 82 -11.56 -28.28 18.83
C HIS A 82 -12.02 -26.83 18.54
N LYS A 83 -11.10 -25.87 18.48
CA LYS A 83 -11.35 -24.45 18.18
C LYS A 83 -11.34 -24.18 16.66
N SER A 84 -12.29 -24.81 15.95
CA SER A 84 -12.30 -24.82 14.47
C SER A 84 -12.40 -23.45 13.84
N GLU A 85 -13.14 -22.51 14.43
CA GLU A 85 -13.26 -21.13 13.89
C GLU A 85 -11.91 -20.38 13.94
N LEU A 86 -11.21 -20.47 15.07
CA LEU A 86 -9.90 -19.85 15.22
C LEU A 86 -8.86 -20.52 14.32
N LEU A 87 -8.91 -21.85 14.21
CA LEU A 87 -8.05 -22.60 13.29
C LEU A 87 -8.24 -22.13 11.84
N ASN A 88 -9.49 -22.00 11.41
CA ASN A 88 -9.81 -21.52 10.06
C ASN A 88 -9.33 -20.08 9.84
N LYS A 89 -9.49 -19.18 10.84
CA LYS A 89 -8.98 -17.81 10.75
C LYS A 89 -7.45 -17.78 10.56
N VAL A 90 -6.72 -18.60 11.32
CA VAL A 90 -5.23 -18.62 11.27
C VAL A 90 -4.73 -19.29 9.99
N SER A 91 -5.22 -20.49 9.66
CA SER A 91 -4.76 -21.23 8.47
C SER A 91 -5.14 -20.54 7.16
N HIS A 92 -6.21 -19.72 7.14
CA HIS A 92 -6.55 -18.90 5.99
C HIS A 92 -5.44 -17.90 5.65
N ILE A 93 -4.76 -17.32 6.64
CA ILE A 93 -3.71 -16.31 6.44
C ILE A 93 -2.55 -16.89 5.63
N SER A 94 -2.08 -18.08 6.00
CA SER A 94 -0.95 -18.73 5.33
C SER A 94 -1.27 -19.23 3.90
N ASN A 95 -2.55 -19.30 3.55
CA ASN A 95 -3.00 -19.82 2.26
C ASN A 95 -3.60 -18.76 1.32
N MET A 96 -3.53 -17.46 1.67
CA MET A 96 -4.17 -16.41 0.87
C MET A 96 -3.53 -16.22 -0.50
N ALA A 97 -2.22 -16.30 -0.61
CA ALA A 97 -1.45 -16.08 -1.84
C ALA A 97 -0.07 -16.75 -1.73
N ASN A 98 0.65 -16.83 -2.86
CA ASN A 98 2.07 -17.15 -2.84
C ASN A 98 2.84 -15.90 -2.38
N ILE A 99 3.35 -15.91 -1.15
CA ILE A 99 4.09 -14.78 -0.60
C ILE A 99 5.58 -15.07 -0.65
N TYR A 100 6.34 -14.12 -1.18
CA TYR A 100 7.79 -14.16 -1.33
C TYR A 100 8.41 -13.00 -0.56
N TYR A 101 9.63 -13.19 -0.09
CA TYR A 101 10.34 -12.16 0.68
C TYR A 101 11.70 -11.86 0.06
N VAL A 102 12.02 -10.57 0.00
CA VAL A 102 13.37 -10.10 -0.35
C VAL A 102 13.79 -8.97 0.58
N ARG A 103 15.07 -8.92 0.93
CA ARG A 103 15.57 -7.85 1.81
C ARG A 103 16.09 -6.65 1.05
N GLN A 104 15.63 -5.48 1.46
CA GLN A 104 16.34 -4.25 1.21
C GLN A 104 17.45 -4.10 2.28
N ASN A 105 18.66 -4.46 1.94
CA ASN A 105 19.80 -4.47 2.87
C ASN A 105 20.27 -3.07 3.30
N MET A 106 20.03 -2.04 2.46
CA MET A 106 20.32 -0.64 2.74
C MET A 106 19.07 0.22 2.44
N PRO A 107 18.65 1.11 3.36
CA PRO A 107 17.44 1.93 3.21
C PRO A 107 17.71 3.15 2.29
N LEU A 108 17.92 2.90 1.00
CA LEU A 108 18.23 3.93 -0.01
C LEU A 108 16.97 4.46 -0.74
N GLY A 109 15.82 4.45 -0.10
CA GLY A 109 14.57 5.01 -0.63
C GLY A 109 13.63 3.99 -1.26
N LEU A 110 12.44 4.46 -1.66
CA LEU A 110 11.35 3.62 -2.18
C LEU A 110 11.71 3.02 -3.56
N GLY A 111 12.30 3.80 -4.46
CA GLY A 111 12.73 3.31 -5.78
C GLY A 111 13.77 2.20 -5.66
N HIS A 112 14.73 2.33 -4.72
CA HIS A 112 15.69 1.27 -4.43
C HIS A 112 15.03 0.02 -3.84
N ALA A 113 13.99 0.17 -3.01
CA ALA A 113 13.22 -0.98 -2.54
C ALA A 113 12.59 -1.71 -3.73
N ILE A 114 11.87 -0.99 -4.60
CA ILE A 114 11.21 -1.57 -5.78
C ILE A 114 12.21 -2.25 -6.73
N LEU A 115 13.42 -1.73 -6.89
CA LEU A 115 14.48 -2.40 -7.67
C LEU A 115 14.77 -3.83 -7.20
N LYS A 116 14.58 -4.16 -5.91
CA LYS A 116 14.77 -5.53 -5.40
C LYS A 116 13.77 -6.52 -5.99
N ALA A 117 12.66 -6.02 -6.54
CA ALA A 117 11.64 -6.86 -7.18
C ALA A 117 11.95 -7.20 -8.65
N LYS A 118 13.00 -6.63 -9.27
CA LYS A 118 13.29 -6.78 -10.69
C LYS A 118 13.32 -8.25 -11.16
N SER A 119 14.03 -9.12 -10.44
CA SER A 119 14.15 -10.54 -10.79
C SER A 119 12.83 -11.30 -10.66
N PHE A 120 11.97 -10.90 -9.73
CA PHE A 120 10.65 -11.51 -9.50
C PHE A 120 9.62 -11.07 -10.55
N ILE A 121 9.64 -9.81 -10.91
CA ILE A 121 8.68 -9.22 -11.86
C ILE A 121 9.09 -9.46 -13.31
N GLY A 122 10.37 -9.29 -13.66
CA GLY A 122 10.82 -9.27 -15.05
C GLY A 122 10.16 -8.14 -15.83
N ASP A 123 9.58 -8.48 -16.99
CA ASP A 123 8.89 -7.54 -17.89
C ASP A 123 7.36 -7.55 -17.73
N GLU A 124 6.85 -8.09 -16.63
CA GLU A 124 5.42 -8.18 -16.39
C GLU A 124 4.84 -6.88 -15.78
N PRO A 125 3.56 -6.58 -16.02
CA PRO A 125 2.86 -5.56 -15.27
C PRO A 125 2.63 -6.03 -13.83
N PHE A 126 2.75 -5.12 -12.88
CA PHE A 126 2.59 -5.44 -11.46
C PHE A 126 2.01 -4.29 -10.65
N VAL A 127 1.37 -4.64 -9.54
CA VAL A 127 0.85 -3.65 -8.58
C VAL A 127 1.92 -3.38 -7.52
N ILE A 128 2.10 -2.12 -7.15
CA ILE A 128 2.81 -1.72 -5.93
C ILE A 128 1.75 -1.24 -4.93
N ALA A 129 1.77 -1.80 -3.74
CA ALA A 129 0.93 -1.36 -2.62
C ALA A 129 1.82 -0.94 -1.45
N LEU A 130 1.77 0.34 -1.06
CA LEU A 130 2.57 0.82 0.07
C LEU A 130 2.05 0.22 1.38
N GLY A 131 2.96 -0.29 2.22
CA GLY A 131 2.67 -1.05 3.43
C GLY A 131 2.02 -0.25 4.57
N ASP A 132 1.88 1.06 4.43
CA ASP A 132 1.26 1.95 5.41
C ASP A 132 0.03 2.72 4.87
N ASP A 133 -0.48 2.32 3.71
CA ASP A 133 -1.68 2.90 3.09
C ASP A 133 -2.77 1.84 2.96
N ILE A 134 -3.78 1.89 3.81
CA ILE A 134 -4.97 1.04 3.69
C ILE A 134 -6.06 1.82 2.96
N ILE A 135 -6.69 1.18 1.98
CA ILE A 135 -7.80 1.77 1.24
C ILE A 135 -9.01 0.85 1.37
N TYR A 136 -10.05 1.35 2.00
CA TYR A 136 -11.30 0.61 2.21
C TYR A 136 -12.28 0.92 1.09
N ASN A 137 -12.65 -0.11 0.36
CA ASN A 137 -13.80 -0.12 -0.54
C ASN A 137 -14.39 -1.53 -0.54
N PRO A 138 -15.58 -1.73 0.06
CA PRO A 138 -16.18 -3.06 0.19
C PRO A 138 -16.72 -3.62 -1.14
N GLU A 139 -17.00 -2.76 -2.12
CA GLU A 139 -17.57 -3.19 -3.40
C GLU A 139 -16.48 -3.61 -4.39
N LYS A 140 -15.43 -2.81 -4.52
CA LYS A 140 -14.35 -3.07 -5.46
C LYS A 140 -13.01 -2.55 -4.93
N PRO A 141 -12.08 -3.44 -4.55
CA PRO A 141 -10.74 -3.06 -4.10
C PRO A 141 -10.01 -2.15 -5.11
N VAL A 142 -9.17 -1.23 -4.62
CA VAL A 142 -8.51 -0.25 -5.49
C VAL A 142 -7.56 -0.91 -6.49
N ALA A 143 -6.81 -1.92 -6.08
CA ALA A 143 -5.97 -2.67 -7.02
C ALA A 143 -6.81 -3.29 -8.15
N LYS A 144 -8.03 -3.80 -7.87
CA LYS A 144 -8.96 -4.31 -8.89
C LYS A 144 -9.43 -3.22 -9.83
N GLN A 145 -9.80 -2.04 -9.30
CA GLN A 145 -10.17 -0.89 -10.13
C GLN A 145 -9.05 -0.52 -11.12
N MET A 146 -7.80 -0.48 -10.64
CA MET A 146 -6.63 -0.16 -11.48
C MET A 146 -6.33 -1.25 -12.50
N ILE A 147 -6.46 -2.54 -12.14
CA ILE A 147 -6.26 -3.65 -13.07
C ILE A 147 -7.27 -3.57 -14.24
N GLU A 148 -8.54 -3.31 -13.97
CA GLU A 148 -9.54 -3.12 -15.03
C GLU A 148 -9.22 -1.95 -15.96
N LYS A 149 -8.70 -0.84 -15.42
CA LYS A 149 -8.24 0.28 -16.24
C LYS A 149 -6.98 -0.04 -17.04
N TYR A 150 -6.06 -0.83 -16.46
CA TYR A 150 -4.91 -1.34 -17.19
C TYR A 150 -5.34 -2.25 -18.36
N GLU A 151 -6.32 -3.13 -18.15
CA GLU A 151 -6.88 -3.98 -19.21
C GLU A 151 -7.53 -3.16 -20.34
N LEU A 152 -8.02 -1.95 -20.05
CA LEU A 152 -8.59 -1.05 -21.05
C LEU A 152 -7.52 -0.26 -21.82
N TYR A 153 -6.54 0.31 -21.11
CA TYR A 153 -5.61 1.29 -21.70
C TYR A 153 -4.23 0.71 -22.00
N GLY A 154 -3.80 -0.38 -21.35
CA GLY A 154 -2.46 -0.97 -21.51
C GLY A 154 -1.31 -0.08 -21.02
N LYS A 155 -1.60 0.88 -20.14
CA LYS A 155 -0.64 1.89 -19.69
C LYS A 155 -0.37 1.78 -18.20
N SER A 156 0.87 2.09 -17.79
CA SER A 156 1.18 2.29 -16.37
C SER A 156 0.29 3.36 -15.77
N MET A 157 -0.07 3.21 -14.48
CA MET A 157 -0.91 4.19 -13.80
C MET A 157 -0.61 4.32 -12.32
N ILE A 158 -0.97 5.46 -11.77
CA ILE A 158 -0.87 5.77 -10.34
C ILE A 158 -2.26 6.01 -9.78
N GLY A 159 -2.58 5.37 -8.65
CA GLY A 159 -3.81 5.63 -7.91
C GLY A 159 -3.74 6.99 -7.23
N CYS A 160 -4.74 7.83 -7.49
CA CYS A 160 -4.79 9.21 -7.02
C CYS A 160 -6.12 9.51 -6.33
N GLN A 161 -6.10 10.54 -5.48
CA GLN A 161 -7.31 11.22 -5.00
C GLN A 161 -7.04 12.71 -4.81
N GLU A 162 -8.09 13.50 -4.82
CA GLU A 162 -8.01 14.92 -4.51
C GLU A 162 -7.81 15.10 -2.99
N VAL A 163 -6.83 15.93 -2.60
CA VAL A 163 -6.54 16.25 -1.20
C VAL A 163 -6.83 17.72 -0.90
N ALA A 164 -6.91 18.07 0.38
CA ALA A 164 -7.00 19.47 0.79
C ALA A 164 -5.74 20.23 0.35
N LYS A 165 -5.91 21.53 0.07
CA LYS A 165 -4.82 22.37 -0.45
C LYS A 165 -3.60 22.40 0.48
N GLU A 166 -3.82 22.41 1.79
CA GLU A 166 -2.80 22.39 2.83
C GLU A 166 -2.04 21.06 2.92
N ASP A 167 -2.60 19.98 2.36
CA ASP A 167 -2.05 18.63 2.43
C ASP A 167 -1.17 18.27 1.22
N VAL A 168 -1.14 19.09 0.15
CA VAL A 168 -0.37 18.77 -1.07
C VAL A 168 1.12 18.56 -0.79
N SER A 169 1.70 19.25 0.18
CA SER A 169 3.10 19.11 0.57
C SER A 169 3.47 17.78 1.23
N LYS A 170 2.46 16.94 1.52
CA LYS A 170 2.67 15.60 2.11
C LYS A 170 2.88 14.51 1.06
N TYR A 171 2.48 14.76 -0.18
CA TYR A 171 2.34 13.75 -1.24
C TYR A 171 3.04 14.17 -2.53
N GLY A 172 3.28 13.19 -3.40
CA GLY A 172 3.55 13.47 -4.79
C GLY A 172 2.25 13.96 -5.47
N ILE A 173 2.35 15.03 -6.24
CA ILE A 173 1.20 15.68 -6.89
C ILE A 173 1.30 15.53 -8.39
N ALA A 174 0.28 14.94 -9.00
CA ALA A 174 0.19 14.76 -10.44
C ALA A 174 -0.18 16.07 -11.14
N LYS A 175 0.51 16.37 -12.25
CA LYS A 175 0.04 17.36 -13.23
C LYS A 175 -0.78 16.63 -14.29
N LEU A 176 -2.07 16.89 -14.30
CA LEU A 176 -3.00 16.22 -15.21
C LEU A 176 -2.93 16.82 -16.61
N GLY A 177 -2.99 15.94 -17.62
CA GLY A 177 -3.16 16.26 -19.03
C GLY A 177 -4.59 15.96 -19.50
N ASN A 178 -4.70 15.31 -20.66
CA ASN A 178 -6.00 14.99 -21.25
C ASN A 178 -6.80 14.00 -20.39
N LYS A 179 -8.09 14.26 -20.24
CA LYS A 179 -9.03 13.33 -19.62
C LYS A 179 -9.38 12.22 -20.60
N LEU A 180 -9.23 10.96 -20.17
CA LEU A 180 -9.53 9.77 -20.97
C LEU A 180 -10.93 9.20 -20.66
N ASP A 181 -11.32 9.22 -19.39
CA ASP A 181 -12.65 8.88 -18.91
C ASP A 181 -12.95 9.67 -17.62
N GLU A 182 -14.06 9.34 -16.93
CA GLU A 182 -14.50 10.10 -15.74
C GLU A 182 -13.47 10.14 -14.60
N ALA A 183 -12.63 9.10 -14.48
CA ALA A 183 -11.67 8.94 -13.37
C ALA A 183 -10.21 8.85 -13.85
N THR A 184 -9.94 8.81 -15.17
CA THR A 184 -8.62 8.54 -15.71
C THR A 184 -8.11 9.71 -16.55
N TYR A 185 -6.88 10.14 -16.28
CA TYR A 185 -6.21 11.25 -16.95
C TYR A 185 -4.80 10.85 -17.38
N GLN A 186 -4.33 11.40 -18.50
CA GLN A 186 -2.90 11.37 -18.81
C GLN A 186 -2.15 12.20 -17.76
N MET A 187 -0.98 11.73 -17.33
CA MET A 187 -0.07 12.55 -16.53
C MET A 187 0.92 13.26 -17.45
N SER A 188 1.07 14.57 -17.24
CA SER A 188 2.09 15.37 -17.95
C SER A 188 3.32 15.65 -17.10
N ASP A 189 3.21 15.58 -15.78
CA ASP A 189 4.30 15.74 -14.83
C ASP A 189 3.91 15.19 -13.45
N PHE A 190 4.90 15.09 -12.55
CA PHE A 190 4.72 14.56 -11.20
C PHE A 190 5.72 15.24 -10.25
N LEU A 191 5.25 16.00 -9.28
CA LEU A 191 6.08 16.72 -8.32
C LEU A 191 6.03 16.07 -6.94
N GLU A 192 7.17 15.64 -6.41
CA GLU A 192 7.27 15.08 -5.07
C GLU A 192 7.26 16.17 -4.00
N LYS A 193 6.22 16.15 -3.15
CA LYS A 193 6.04 17.06 -2.01
C LYS A 193 6.28 18.53 -2.35
N PRO A 194 5.57 19.10 -3.34
CA PRO A 194 5.72 20.50 -3.71
C PRO A 194 5.27 21.41 -2.57
N SER A 195 5.70 22.66 -2.60
CA SER A 195 5.07 23.69 -1.75
C SER A 195 3.60 23.89 -2.21
N VAL A 196 2.78 24.45 -1.32
CA VAL A 196 1.36 24.73 -1.63
C VAL A 196 1.21 25.63 -2.85
N ASN A 197 2.19 26.52 -3.09
CA ASN A 197 2.16 27.47 -4.21
C ASN A 197 2.68 26.85 -5.51
N ASP A 198 3.53 25.82 -5.43
CA ASP A 198 4.15 25.15 -6.60
C ASP A 198 3.37 23.90 -7.05
N ALA A 199 2.37 23.47 -6.26
CA ALA A 199 1.59 22.28 -6.57
C ALA A 199 0.77 22.49 -7.87
N PRO A 200 0.97 21.62 -8.91
CA PRO A 200 0.31 21.81 -10.19
C PRO A 200 -1.18 21.48 -10.16
N SER A 201 -1.63 20.77 -9.14
CA SER A 201 -3.01 20.36 -8.88
C SER A 201 -3.19 20.02 -7.41
N ARG A 202 -4.35 19.45 -7.05
CA ARG A 202 -4.59 18.81 -5.76
C ARG A 202 -4.70 17.28 -5.87
N THR A 203 -4.38 16.72 -7.02
CA THR A 203 -4.43 15.28 -7.27
C THR A 203 -3.18 14.62 -6.71
N ALA A 204 -3.32 14.06 -5.52
CA ALA A 204 -2.24 13.37 -4.81
C ALA A 204 -2.13 11.91 -5.27
N CYS A 205 -0.91 11.46 -5.49
CA CYS A 205 -0.57 10.08 -5.78
C CYS A 205 -0.46 9.30 -4.48
N LEU A 206 -1.29 8.27 -4.33
CA LEU A 206 -1.54 7.65 -3.02
C LEU A 206 -1.34 6.13 -3.07
N GLY A 207 -0.22 5.67 -2.59
CA GLY A 207 0.06 4.31 -2.13
C GLY A 207 -0.21 3.12 -3.05
N ARG A 208 -0.84 3.31 -4.20
CA ARG A 208 -1.11 2.26 -5.20
C ARG A 208 -0.59 2.68 -6.56
N TYR A 209 0.23 1.80 -7.17
CA TYR A 209 0.77 1.98 -8.51
C TYR A 209 0.56 0.68 -9.28
N LEU A 210 0.25 0.78 -10.56
CA LEU A 210 0.28 -0.33 -11.49
C LEU A 210 1.28 0.04 -12.59
N LEU A 211 2.44 -0.60 -12.58
CA LEU A 211 3.55 -0.27 -13.47
C LEU A 211 3.92 -1.45 -14.35
N SER A 212 4.47 -1.17 -15.53
CA SER A 212 5.13 -2.18 -16.35
C SER A 212 6.54 -2.45 -15.82
N GLY A 213 7.08 -3.64 -16.07
CA GLY A 213 8.46 -3.98 -15.72
C GLY A 213 9.52 -3.06 -16.35
N LYS A 214 9.16 -2.27 -17.36
CA LYS A 214 10.05 -1.26 -17.93
C LYS A 214 10.58 -0.26 -16.90
N VAL A 215 9.84 -0.02 -15.80
CA VAL A 215 10.25 0.91 -14.73
C VAL A 215 11.62 0.57 -14.15
N PHE A 216 12.01 -0.70 -14.14
CA PHE A 216 13.29 -1.12 -13.57
C PHE A 216 14.51 -0.54 -14.32
N LYS A 217 14.44 -0.43 -15.65
CA LYS A 217 15.49 0.24 -16.44
C LYS A 217 15.71 1.67 -15.94
N TYR A 218 14.64 2.42 -15.77
CA TYR A 218 14.71 3.82 -15.34
C TYR A 218 15.15 3.97 -13.89
N LEU A 219 14.73 3.07 -13.01
CA LEU A 219 15.17 3.06 -11.62
C LEU A 219 16.65 2.73 -11.46
N GLU A 220 17.23 1.87 -12.32
CA GLU A 220 18.66 1.57 -12.34
C GLU A 220 19.52 2.78 -12.74
N GLU A 221 18.99 3.62 -13.64
CA GLU A 221 19.66 4.83 -14.12
C GLU A 221 19.42 6.06 -13.22
N THR A 222 18.44 5.96 -12.31
CA THR A 222 18.08 7.06 -11.39
C THR A 222 19.19 7.29 -10.38
N LYS A 223 19.73 8.51 -10.37
CA LYS A 223 20.72 8.95 -9.38
C LYS A 223 20.06 9.23 -8.03
N PRO A 224 20.74 8.96 -6.91
CA PRO A 224 20.25 9.37 -5.60
C PRO A 224 19.92 10.86 -5.56
N GLY A 225 18.71 11.20 -5.15
CA GLY A 225 18.24 12.57 -5.02
C GLY A 225 18.39 13.11 -3.61
N LYS A 226 17.38 13.82 -3.13
CA LYS A 226 17.34 14.38 -1.78
C LYS A 226 17.60 13.29 -0.72
N ASN A 227 18.47 13.55 0.24
CA ASN A 227 18.88 12.64 1.31
C ASN A 227 19.62 11.36 0.84
N GLY A 228 20.12 11.30 -0.39
CA GLY A 228 20.79 10.12 -0.94
C GLY A 228 19.83 8.97 -1.29
N GLU A 229 18.53 9.24 -1.41
CA GLU A 229 17.51 8.25 -1.72
C GLU A 229 17.20 8.18 -3.21
N ILE A 230 16.96 6.97 -3.71
CA ILE A 230 16.37 6.72 -5.03
C ILE A 230 14.85 6.71 -4.87
N GLN A 231 14.20 7.74 -5.42
CA GLN A 231 12.75 7.87 -5.33
C GLN A 231 12.07 7.11 -6.47
N LEU A 232 10.94 6.46 -6.17
CA LEU A 232 10.11 5.82 -7.21
C LEU A 232 9.58 6.86 -8.20
N THR A 233 9.25 8.04 -7.70
CA THR A 233 8.78 9.20 -8.47
C THR A 233 9.75 9.57 -9.59
N ASP A 234 11.07 9.61 -9.27
CA ASP A 234 12.09 9.99 -10.26
C ASP A 234 12.20 8.96 -11.39
N GLY A 235 12.09 7.66 -11.07
CA GLY A 235 12.05 6.60 -12.07
C GLY A 235 10.81 6.68 -12.97
N ILE A 236 9.64 6.98 -12.40
CA ILE A 236 8.41 7.19 -13.19
C ILE A 236 8.52 8.43 -14.08
N LEU A 237 9.08 9.52 -13.57
CA LEU A 237 9.35 10.72 -14.38
C LEU A 237 10.31 10.45 -15.55
N ALA A 238 11.34 9.64 -15.31
CA ALA A 238 12.25 9.22 -16.38
C ALA A 238 11.53 8.41 -17.46
N MET A 239 10.62 7.50 -17.07
CA MET A 239 9.74 6.80 -18.02
C MET A 239 8.92 7.77 -18.86
N MET A 240 8.26 8.74 -18.23
CA MET A 240 7.42 9.72 -18.93
C MET A 240 8.22 10.57 -19.91
N ARG A 241 9.46 10.94 -19.58
CA ARG A 241 10.38 11.69 -20.47
C ARG A 241 10.83 10.88 -21.68
N ASP A 242 10.85 9.55 -21.55
CA ASP A 242 11.15 8.60 -22.65
C ASP A 242 9.88 8.18 -23.42
N ASN A 243 8.83 8.99 -23.35
CA ASN A 243 7.52 8.81 -24.01
C ASN A 243 6.74 7.54 -23.57
N GLU A 244 7.05 6.95 -22.42
CA GLU A 244 6.19 5.95 -21.80
C GLU A 244 5.04 6.65 -21.09
N GLU A 245 3.82 6.46 -21.57
CA GLU A 245 2.65 7.10 -20.98
C GLU A 245 2.33 6.53 -19.61
N VAL A 246 2.08 7.42 -18.65
CA VAL A 246 1.61 7.09 -17.30
C VAL A 246 0.29 7.81 -17.05
N LEU A 247 -0.68 7.12 -16.47
CA LEU A 247 -2.02 7.64 -16.20
C LEU A 247 -2.18 7.95 -14.70
N ALA A 248 -2.94 8.99 -14.40
CA ALA A 248 -3.49 9.24 -13.08
C ALA A 248 -4.90 8.66 -13.02
N TYR A 249 -5.15 7.76 -12.08
CA TYR A 249 -6.48 7.18 -11.88
C TYR A 249 -7.06 7.59 -10.53
N ASN A 250 -8.15 8.36 -10.55
CA ASN A 250 -8.88 8.76 -9.35
C ASN A 250 -9.72 7.60 -8.84
N PHE A 251 -9.17 6.83 -7.91
CA PHE A 251 -9.83 5.65 -7.36
C PHE A 251 -10.96 6.00 -6.38
N ILE A 252 -11.92 5.10 -6.27
CA ILE A 252 -13.01 5.15 -5.29
C ILE A 252 -12.60 4.31 -4.08
N GLY A 253 -12.62 4.90 -2.89
CA GLY A 253 -12.28 4.23 -1.63
C GLY A 253 -11.90 5.22 -0.55
N LYS A 254 -11.98 4.79 0.72
CA LYS A 254 -11.58 5.60 1.86
C LYS A 254 -10.17 5.22 2.31
N ARG A 255 -9.25 6.15 2.17
CA ARG A 255 -7.84 5.96 2.52
C ARG A 255 -7.57 6.23 4.00
N TYR A 256 -6.67 5.42 4.58
CA TYR A 256 -6.12 5.56 5.93
C TYR A 256 -4.59 5.50 5.86
N ASP A 257 -3.92 6.65 6.13
CA ASP A 257 -2.46 6.71 6.32
C ASP A 257 -2.12 6.23 7.74
N ILE A 258 -1.91 4.93 7.88
CA ILE A 258 -1.55 4.29 9.16
C ILE A 258 -0.08 4.53 9.55
N GLY A 259 0.72 5.11 8.68
CA GLY A 259 2.05 5.60 9.01
C GLY A 259 2.06 6.82 9.93
N SER A 260 0.90 7.36 10.30
CA SER A 260 0.74 8.44 11.29
C SER A 260 -0.05 7.97 12.51
N LYS A 261 0.24 8.54 13.70
CA LYS A 261 -0.47 8.18 14.95
C LYS A 261 -1.97 8.42 14.84
N PHE A 262 -2.37 9.57 14.28
CA PHE A 262 -3.78 9.90 14.12
C PHE A 262 -4.46 9.02 13.05
N GLY A 263 -3.78 8.74 11.94
CA GLY A 263 -4.31 7.87 10.90
C GLY A 263 -4.55 6.44 11.39
N LEU A 264 -3.61 5.89 12.19
CA LEU A 264 -3.78 4.58 12.82
C LEU A 264 -4.96 4.58 13.81
N LEU A 265 -5.10 5.61 14.66
CA LEU A 265 -6.22 5.72 15.59
C LEU A 265 -7.55 5.83 14.85
N LYS A 266 -7.61 6.66 13.80
CA LYS A 266 -8.80 6.81 12.95
C LYS A 266 -9.19 5.48 12.28
N ALA A 267 -8.19 4.74 11.77
CA ALA A 267 -8.43 3.41 11.20
C ALA A 267 -9.02 2.47 12.25
N ASN A 268 -8.44 2.40 13.45
CA ASN A 268 -8.95 1.54 14.53
C ASN A 268 -10.41 1.87 14.89
N ILE A 269 -10.75 3.13 15.05
CA ILE A 269 -12.13 3.53 15.37
C ILE A 269 -13.09 3.11 14.25
N GLU A 270 -12.77 3.44 13.00
CA GLU A 270 -13.70 3.20 11.91
C GLU A 270 -13.79 1.72 11.49
N PHE A 271 -12.70 0.97 11.57
CA PHE A 271 -12.74 -0.48 11.35
C PHE A 271 -13.43 -1.20 12.52
N GLY A 272 -13.24 -0.75 13.76
CA GLY A 272 -13.96 -1.26 14.90
C GLY A 272 -15.48 -1.04 14.80
N LEU A 273 -15.91 0.10 14.23
CA LEU A 273 -17.34 0.37 13.95
C LEU A 273 -17.91 -0.51 12.80
N ARG A 274 -17.06 -1.16 12.00
CA ARG A 274 -17.45 -2.10 10.94
C ARG A 274 -17.30 -3.56 11.35
N ASN A 275 -16.51 -3.84 12.38
CA ASN A 275 -16.27 -5.19 12.86
C ASN A 275 -17.46 -5.67 13.68
N GLU A 276 -17.99 -6.87 13.36
CA GLU A 276 -19.19 -7.43 13.98
C GLU A 276 -19.03 -7.64 15.49
N GLU A 277 -17.83 -7.97 15.97
CA GLU A 277 -17.56 -8.25 17.36
C GLU A 277 -17.48 -6.97 18.22
N THR A 278 -17.13 -5.80 17.63
CA THR A 278 -16.84 -4.57 18.39
C THR A 278 -17.74 -3.39 18.07
N LYS A 279 -18.54 -3.45 17.00
CA LYS A 279 -19.29 -2.30 16.48
C LYS A 279 -20.27 -1.69 17.47
N GLU A 280 -20.99 -2.52 18.22
CA GLU A 280 -22.01 -2.01 19.16
C GLU A 280 -21.35 -1.43 20.42
N ASP A 281 -20.32 -2.08 20.95
CA ASP A 281 -19.56 -1.61 22.10
C ASP A 281 -18.90 -0.25 21.82
N ILE A 282 -18.28 -0.10 20.63
CA ILE A 282 -17.66 1.17 20.22
C ILE A 282 -18.71 2.27 20.06
N LYS A 283 -19.87 1.98 19.43
CA LYS A 283 -20.96 2.96 19.30
C LYS A 283 -21.45 3.43 20.66
N GLU A 284 -21.66 2.50 21.59
CA GLU A 284 -22.11 2.81 22.94
C GLU A 284 -21.06 3.63 23.72
N TYR A 285 -19.80 3.21 23.64
CA TYR A 285 -18.70 3.92 24.27
C TYR A 285 -18.58 5.37 23.74
N LEU A 286 -18.58 5.57 22.43
CA LEU A 286 -18.45 6.90 21.82
C LEU A 286 -19.64 7.81 22.16
N LYS A 287 -20.87 7.28 22.30
CA LYS A 287 -22.03 8.05 22.73
C LYS A 287 -21.92 8.56 24.19
N LYS A 288 -21.25 7.77 25.05
CA LYS A 288 -21.06 8.09 26.47
C LYS A 288 -19.82 8.95 26.73
N LEU A 289 -18.91 9.05 25.75
CA LEU A 289 -17.63 9.74 25.90
C LEU A 289 -17.85 11.26 25.99
N ASP A 290 -17.57 11.83 27.14
CA ASP A 290 -17.58 13.28 27.33
C ASP A 290 -16.19 13.86 26.99
N ILE A 291 -16.02 14.23 25.72
CA ILE A 291 -14.74 14.77 25.20
C ILE A 291 -14.29 16.03 25.95
N LYS A 292 -15.23 16.76 26.61
CA LYS A 292 -14.87 17.99 27.35
C LYS A 292 -14.23 17.69 28.71
N LYS A 293 -14.32 16.45 29.19
CA LYS A 293 -13.74 16.03 30.48
C LYS A 293 -12.40 15.30 30.34
N ILE A 294 -11.95 15.07 29.12
CA ILE A 294 -10.64 14.50 28.79
C ILE A 294 -9.66 15.61 28.44
#